data_9c5a02cb91136ba493a654f379720399
#
_entry.id   9c5a02cb91136ba493a654f379720399
#
_cell.length_a   1.000
_cell.length_b   1.000
_cell.length_c   1.000
_cell.angle_alpha   90.00
_cell.angle_beta   90.00
_cell.angle_gamma   90.00
#
_symmetry.space_group_name_H-M   'P 1'
#
loop_
_entity.id
_entity.type
_entity.pdbx_description
1 polymer ?
#
loop_
_entity_poly.entity_id
_entity_poly.type
_entity_poly.pdbx_seq_one_letter_code
_entity_poly.pdbx_strand_id
1 'polypeptide(L)'
;MSRPSPLADSFPGLSRRREFLIRSAAACWAGSLLPGLSRSSLAAIHPAHSARETALGFLALLGKDQTQAARIPYVDDRRSQWHFIPMESRKGLPLREMNTAQREAAFGLMATLLSEDGFRRAVDIMAYEAILLELEGPAQAKRRDYQKFYFAIYGNPDSNELWGASVEGHHLSINLTFQGDRIVDSTPQFFGVNPATLRRDFETPDPILGSGKLPFAKGKRLLLPEEGAAFALLQSLDPSQRSRAIYSDACPDDIQWPGQPQPVPATPVGLPASDLNESQRQQLTAILDAYFTTMPKVVAEERWQLLRRENIGGIHFGWAGGSAAGEQHFIRLHGPSFIAELCNFQTDPEGNRANHIHSVWRDLTGDFNLPIAS
;
A
#
# COMPACT_ATOMS: atom_id res chain seq x y z
N MET A 1 -27.18 -5.41 14.02
CA MET A 1 -27.05 -3.97 13.68
C MET A 1 -25.65 -3.53 14.09
N SER A 2 -24.71 -3.64 13.16
CA SER A 2 -23.30 -3.28 13.36
C SER A 2 -23.14 -1.76 13.29
N ARG A 3 -22.57 -1.16 14.31
CA ARG A 3 -22.21 0.27 14.29
C ARG A 3 -21.02 0.46 13.35
N PRO A 4 -21.00 1.47 12.48
CA PRO A 4 -19.82 1.78 11.68
C PRO A 4 -18.66 2.22 12.59
N SER A 5 -17.45 1.87 12.18
CA SER A 5 -16.21 2.24 12.86
C SER A 5 -16.07 3.78 12.94
N PRO A 6 -15.67 4.36 14.08
CA PRO A 6 -15.57 5.81 14.26
C PRO A 6 -14.45 6.50 13.48
N LEU A 7 -13.69 5.77 12.64
CA LEU A 7 -12.55 6.31 11.88
C LEU A 7 -12.92 6.88 10.50
N ALA A 8 -14.16 6.67 10.02
CA ALA A 8 -14.57 7.11 8.68
C ALA A 8 -14.82 8.64 8.55
N ASP A 9 -15.04 9.34 9.67
CA ASP A 9 -15.51 10.73 9.63
C ASP A 9 -14.42 11.82 9.71
N SER A 10 -13.13 11.44 9.77
CA SER A 10 -12.10 12.44 10.06
C SER A 10 -11.61 13.29 8.86
N PHE A 11 -11.92 12.94 7.60
CA PHE A 11 -11.49 13.74 6.42
C PHE A 11 -12.46 13.65 5.24
N PRO A 12 -13.60 14.34 5.26
CA PRO A 12 -14.56 14.33 4.16
C PRO A 12 -13.99 14.91 2.84
N GLY A 13 -12.86 15.62 2.90
CA GLY A 13 -12.24 16.22 1.73
C GLY A 13 -11.50 15.26 0.81
N LEU A 14 -10.91 14.19 1.33
CA LEU A 14 -10.11 13.25 0.51
C LEU A 14 -10.99 12.27 -0.28
N SER A 15 -12.12 11.85 0.27
CA SER A 15 -13.10 11.03 -0.45
C SER A 15 -13.64 11.77 -1.68
N ARG A 16 -14.03 13.03 -1.52
CA ARG A 16 -14.48 13.89 -2.63
C ARG A 16 -13.36 14.16 -3.64
N ARG A 17 -12.11 14.30 -3.20
CA ARG A 17 -10.95 14.49 -4.09
C ARG A 17 -10.65 13.25 -4.92
N ARG A 18 -10.75 12.04 -4.34
CA ARG A 18 -10.58 10.80 -5.09
C ARG A 18 -11.61 10.66 -6.22
N GLU A 19 -12.88 10.87 -5.90
CA GLU A 19 -13.95 10.85 -6.93
C GLU A 19 -13.75 11.94 -8.00
N PHE A 20 -13.30 13.13 -7.61
CA PHE A 20 -13.00 14.21 -8.54
C PHE A 20 -11.83 13.84 -9.46
N LEU A 21 -10.73 13.30 -8.94
CA LEU A 21 -9.56 12.91 -9.73
C LEU A 21 -9.88 11.79 -10.73
N ILE A 22 -10.66 10.78 -10.31
CA ILE A 22 -11.13 9.73 -11.22
C ILE A 22 -12.01 10.32 -12.34
N ARG A 23 -12.90 11.25 -12.00
CA ARG A 23 -13.78 11.91 -12.99
C ARG A 23 -13.02 12.85 -13.90
N SER A 24 -12.03 13.58 -13.38
CA SER A 24 -11.23 14.52 -14.18
C SER A 24 -10.32 13.79 -15.16
N ALA A 25 -9.71 12.68 -14.77
CA ALA A 25 -8.91 11.85 -15.68
C ALA A 25 -9.76 11.27 -16.83
N ALA A 26 -10.99 10.83 -16.55
CA ALA A 26 -11.95 10.37 -17.56
C ALA A 26 -12.47 11.52 -18.46
N ALA A 27 -12.65 12.72 -17.89
CA ALA A 27 -13.19 13.87 -18.64
C ALA A 27 -12.20 14.44 -19.67
N CYS A 28 -10.89 14.36 -19.43
CA CYS A 28 -9.89 14.77 -20.42
C CYS A 28 -9.90 13.91 -21.69
N TRP A 29 -10.40 12.68 -21.61
CA TRP A 29 -10.55 11.77 -22.77
C TRP A 29 -11.90 11.91 -23.49
N ALA A 30 -12.95 12.33 -22.79
CA ALA A 30 -14.30 12.45 -23.37
C ALA A 30 -14.43 13.57 -24.40
N GLY A 31 -13.40 14.40 -24.58
CA GLY A 31 -13.41 15.51 -25.55
C GLY A 31 -13.17 15.14 -27.01
N SER A 32 -12.83 13.90 -27.34
CA SER A 32 -12.44 13.57 -28.70
C SER A 32 -13.07 12.35 -29.39
N LEU A 33 -13.87 11.49 -28.77
CA LEU A 33 -14.57 10.40 -29.51
C LEU A 33 -15.70 9.76 -28.68
N LEU A 34 -16.89 9.86 -29.15
CA LEU A 34 -18.08 9.00 -29.23
C LEU A 34 -19.36 9.70 -28.75
N PRO A 35 -20.32 9.94 -29.69
CA PRO A 35 -21.69 10.26 -29.31
C PRO A 35 -22.44 8.95 -29.01
N GLY A 36 -22.92 8.77 -27.80
CA GLY A 36 -23.89 7.73 -27.52
C GLY A 36 -23.85 6.95 -26.20
N LEU A 37 -22.97 7.23 -25.27
CA LEU A 37 -23.01 6.55 -23.96
C LEU A 37 -23.83 7.36 -22.96
N SER A 38 -24.98 6.83 -22.55
CA SER A 38 -25.83 7.42 -21.52
C SER A 38 -25.13 7.37 -20.13
N ARG A 39 -25.40 8.39 -19.30
CA ARG A 39 -24.85 8.54 -17.92
C ARG A 39 -25.13 7.35 -16.98
N SER A 40 -25.96 6.40 -17.38
CA SER A 40 -26.32 5.22 -16.55
C SER A 40 -25.33 4.06 -16.63
N SER A 41 -24.40 4.04 -17.61
CA SER A 41 -23.41 2.97 -17.77
C SER A 41 -22.12 3.15 -16.95
N LEU A 42 -21.97 4.29 -16.25
CA LEU A 42 -20.80 4.58 -15.42
C LEU A 42 -20.85 3.91 -14.03
N ALA A 43 -21.96 3.31 -13.65
CA ALA A 43 -22.16 2.75 -12.30
C ALA A 43 -21.58 1.34 -12.09
N ALA A 44 -21.01 0.71 -13.13
CA ALA A 44 -20.47 -0.65 -13.06
C ALA A 44 -19.12 -0.78 -13.79
N ILE A 45 -18.25 0.24 -13.68
CA ILE A 45 -16.89 0.13 -14.23
C ILE A 45 -16.08 -0.78 -13.31
N HIS A 46 -15.65 -1.93 -13.85
CA HIS A 46 -14.71 -2.82 -13.15
C HIS A 46 -13.42 -2.05 -12.83
N PRO A 47 -12.81 -2.19 -11.62
CA PRO A 47 -11.60 -1.45 -11.24
C PRO A 47 -10.45 -1.56 -12.25
N ALA A 48 -10.25 -2.72 -12.85
CA ALA A 48 -9.21 -2.92 -13.87
C ALA A 48 -9.49 -2.11 -15.15
N HIS A 49 -10.76 -2.01 -15.59
CA HIS A 49 -11.13 -1.16 -16.73
C HIS A 49 -10.87 0.31 -16.42
N SER A 50 -11.26 0.79 -15.25
CA SER A 50 -10.95 2.15 -14.81
C SER A 50 -9.44 2.42 -14.70
N ALA A 51 -8.62 1.45 -14.26
CA ALA A 51 -7.17 1.57 -14.22
C ALA A 51 -6.57 1.72 -15.63
N ARG A 52 -7.08 0.96 -16.61
CA ARG A 52 -6.67 1.06 -18.03
C ARG A 52 -6.95 2.46 -18.58
N GLU A 53 -8.18 2.96 -18.42
CA GLU A 53 -8.55 4.28 -18.89
C GLU A 53 -7.70 5.39 -18.24
N THR A 54 -7.50 5.32 -16.93
CA THR A 54 -6.68 6.31 -16.21
C THR A 54 -5.21 6.24 -16.59
N ALA A 55 -4.67 5.03 -16.84
CA ALA A 55 -3.30 4.86 -17.32
C ALA A 55 -3.10 5.48 -18.70
N LEU A 56 -4.02 5.24 -19.64
CA LEU A 56 -3.99 5.84 -20.98
C LEU A 56 -4.15 7.37 -20.90
N GLY A 57 -5.08 7.87 -20.07
CA GLY A 57 -5.27 9.29 -19.83
C GLY A 57 -4.03 9.97 -19.26
N PHE A 58 -3.35 9.33 -18.31
CA PHE A 58 -2.08 9.84 -17.78
C PHE A 58 -1.00 9.91 -18.87
N LEU A 59 -0.79 8.81 -19.62
CA LEU A 59 0.22 8.78 -20.68
C LEU A 59 -0.05 9.82 -21.78
N ALA A 60 -1.31 10.10 -22.10
CA ALA A 60 -1.69 11.05 -23.14
C ALA A 60 -1.33 12.52 -22.80
N LEU A 61 -1.15 12.84 -21.51
CA LEU A 61 -0.77 14.17 -21.04
C LEU A 61 0.76 14.38 -20.99
N LEU A 62 1.56 13.32 -21.19
CA LEU A 62 3.01 13.38 -21.05
C LEU A 62 3.70 13.85 -22.31
N GLY A 63 4.74 14.68 -22.14
CA GLY A 63 5.71 14.97 -23.20
C GLY A 63 6.60 13.75 -23.51
N LYS A 64 7.38 13.84 -24.59
CA LYS A 64 8.20 12.72 -25.07
C LYS A 64 9.12 12.13 -23.98
N ASP A 65 9.88 12.99 -23.31
CA ASP A 65 10.86 12.55 -22.29
C ASP A 65 10.16 12.00 -21.04
N GLN A 66 9.04 12.61 -20.63
CA GLN A 66 8.20 12.12 -19.53
C GLN A 66 7.58 10.75 -19.87
N THR A 67 7.12 10.56 -21.10
CA THR A 67 6.59 9.26 -21.56
C THR A 67 7.68 8.20 -21.53
N GLN A 68 8.90 8.52 -21.94
CA GLN A 68 10.04 7.60 -21.87
C GLN A 68 10.39 7.20 -20.43
N ALA A 69 10.25 8.12 -19.48
CA ALA A 69 10.46 7.86 -18.06
C ALA A 69 9.31 7.02 -17.46
N ALA A 70 8.04 7.36 -17.77
CA ALA A 70 6.86 6.74 -17.19
C ALA A 70 6.52 5.38 -17.80
N ARG A 71 6.74 5.18 -19.12
CA ARG A 71 6.37 3.98 -19.84
C ARG A 71 7.58 3.07 -20.08
N ILE A 72 7.58 1.93 -19.45
CA ILE A 72 8.67 0.93 -19.45
C ILE A 72 8.14 -0.34 -20.14
N PRO A 73 8.97 -1.06 -20.94
CA PRO A 73 8.56 -2.36 -21.48
C PRO A 73 8.12 -3.33 -20.36
N TYR A 74 7.07 -4.12 -20.60
CA TYR A 74 6.56 -5.05 -19.57
C TYR A 74 7.60 -6.09 -19.15
N VAL A 75 8.44 -6.53 -20.08
CA VAL A 75 9.50 -7.53 -19.85
C VAL A 75 10.78 -6.97 -19.24
N ASP A 76 10.84 -5.68 -18.98
CA ASP A 76 12.01 -5.01 -18.38
C ASP A 76 12.14 -5.43 -16.89
N ASP A 77 13.31 -5.91 -16.51
CA ASP A 77 13.59 -6.39 -15.15
C ASP A 77 13.37 -5.33 -14.07
N ARG A 78 13.47 -4.05 -14.42
CA ARG A 78 13.16 -2.94 -13.49
C ARG A 78 11.75 -3.02 -12.93
N ARG A 79 10.81 -3.69 -13.60
CA ARG A 79 9.45 -3.87 -13.14
C ARG A 79 9.39 -4.54 -11.76
N SER A 80 10.21 -5.55 -11.53
CA SER A 80 10.26 -6.30 -10.27
C SER A 80 11.28 -5.76 -9.25
N GLN A 81 12.09 -4.78 -9.63
CA GLN A 81 13.04 -4.11 -8.73
C GLN A 81 12.31 -3.04 -7.92
N TRP A 82 11.70 -3.43 -6.82
CA TRP A 82 11.00 -2.54 -5.91
C TRP A 82 11.83 -2.23 -4.67
N HIS A 83 11.63 -1.07 -4.07
CA HIS A 83 12.20 -0.76 -2.76
C HIS A 83 11.47 0.42 -2.11
N PHE A 84 11.55 0.50 -0.78
CA PHE A 84 10.87 1.51 0.05
C PHE A 84 11.83 2.44 0.82
N ILE A 85 13.15 2.22 0.75
CA ILE A 85 14.15 3.10 1.40
C ILE A 85 14.24 4.44 0.66
N PRO A 86 14.78 5.50 1.28
CA PRO A 86 15.08 6.75 0.57
C PRO A 86 16.13 6.52 -0.50
N MET A 87 15.79 6.77 -1.76
CA MET A 87 16.68 6.64 -2.92
C MET A 87 16.82 7.99 -3.63
N GLU A 88 17.95 8.19 -4.34
CA GLU A 88 18.16 9.37 -5.14
C GLU A 88 17.17 9.45 -6.31
N SER A 89 16.97 8.33 -6.99
CA SER A 89 16.00 8.18 -8.09
C SER A 89 15.41 6.77 -8.11
N ARG A 90 14.25 6.62 -8.79
CA ARG A 90 13.58 5.35 -9.05
C ARG A 90 13.12 5.28 -10.51
N LYS A 91 12.67 4.10 -10.93
CA LYS A 91 11.95 3.91 -12.19
C LYS A 91 10.63 4.69 -12.17
N GLY A 92 10.21 5.20 -13.33
CA GLY A 92 8.98 5.97 -13.48
C GLY A 92 9.18 7.49 -13.48
N LEU A 93 8.11 8.22 -13.64
CA LEU A 93 8.08 9.68 -13.66
C LEU A 93 7.77 10.21 -12.26
N PRO A 94 8.64 11.04 -11.64
CA PRO A 94 8.40 11.58 -10.30
C PRO A 94 7.41 12.76 -10.33
N LEU A 95 6.65 12.95 -9.25
CA LEU A 95 5.71 14.06 -9.09
C LEU A 95 6.34 15.42 -9.33
N ARG A 96 7.62 15.61 -8.97
CA ARG A 96 8.33 16.88 -9.15
C ARG A 96 8.46 17.32 -10.62
N GLU A 97 8.40 16.39 -11.55
CA GLU A 97 8.51 16.61 -12.99
C GLU A 97 7.15 16.71 -13.68
N MET A 98 6.07 16.68 -12.92
CA MET A 98 4.70 16.76 -13.43
C MET A 98 4.10 18.15 -13.22
N ASN A 99 3.41 18.68 -14.22
CA ASN A 99 2.52 19.82 -14.05
C ASN A 99 1.22 19.42 -13.33
N THR A 100 0.35 20.37 -13.02
CA THR A 100 -0.89 20.13 -12.27
C THR A 100 -1.79 19.10 -12.94
N ALA A 101 -2.04 19.19 -14.24
CA ALA A 101 -2.91 18.25 -14.96
C ALA A 101 -2.33 16.82 -14.98
N GLN A 102 -1.00 16.70 -15.13
CA GLN A 102 -0.30 15.41 -15.07
C GLN A 102 -0.34 14.81 -13.68
N ARG A 103 -0.19 15.62 -12.61
CA ARG A 103 -0.37 15.16 -11.22
C ARG A 103 -1.78 14.66 -10.96
N GLU A 104 -2.79 15.41 -11.36
CA GLU A 104 -4.19 14.99 -11.21
C GLU A 104 -4.45 13.64 -11.90
N ALA A 105 -3.93 13.44 -13.11
CA ALA A 105 -4.04 12.16 -13.82
C ALA A 105 -3.27 11.03 -13.13
N ALA A 106 -2.06 11.29 -12.62
CA ALA A 106 -1.27 10.31 -11.86
C ALA A 106 -1.98 9.88 -10.57
N PHE A 107 -2.52 10.82 -9.80
CA PHE A 107 -3.33 10.49 -8.62
C PHE A 107 -4.66 9.83 -8.99
N GLY A 108 -5.26 10.18 -10.14
CA GLY A 108 -6.39 9.46 -10.72
C GLY A 108 -6.06 7.98 -10.96
N LEU A 109 -4.91 7.69 -11.57
CA LEU A 109 -4.41 6.32 -11.72
C LEU A 109 -4.23 5.65 -10.36
N MET A 110 -3.50 6.25 -9.41
CA MET A 110 -3.30 5.68 -8.08
C MET A 110 -4.62 5.37 -7.37
N ALA A 111 -5.65 6.20 -7.55
CA ALA A 111 -6.98 5.98 -6.99
C ALA A 111 -7.68 4.73 -7.53
N THR A 112 -7.28 4.22 -8.70
CA THR A 112 -7.80 2.95 -9.26
C THR A 112 -6.98 1.74 -8.82
N LEU A 113 -5.74 1.94 -8.36
CA LEU A 113 -4.86 0.87 -7.87
C LEU A 113 -5.10 0.54 -6.40
N LEU A 114 -5.84 1.34 -5.67
CA LEU A 114 -6.08 1.24 -4.23
C LEU A 114 -7.56 1.46 -3.90
N SER A 115 -7.97 1.00 -2.73
CA SER A 115 -9.23 1.42 -2.13
C SER A 115 -9.18 2.90 -1.73
N GLU A 116 -10.27 3.45 -1.22
CA GLU A 116 -10.28 4.80 -0.63
C GLU A 116 -9.33 4.90 0.57
N ASP A 117 -9.32 3.89 1.44
CA ASP A 117 -8.43 3.85 2.61
C ASP A 117 -6.96 3.70 2.20
N GLY A 118 -6.67 2.83 1.24
CA GLY A 118 -5.32 2.69 0.67
C GLY A 118 -4.82 3.96 0.01
N PHE A 119 -5.67 4.62 -0.78
CA PHE A 119 -5.35 5.91 -1.41
C PHE A 119 -5.03 7.00 -0.38
N ARG A 120 -5.88 7.13 0.65
CA ARG A 120 -5.68 8.10 1.73
C ARG A 120 -4.37 7.84 2.48
N ARG A 121 -4.10 6.58 2.80
CA ARG A 121 -2.85 6.13 3.44
C ARG A 121 -1.63 6.49 2.57
N ALA A 122 -1.67 6.21 1.27
CA ALA A 122 -0.58 6.54 0.36
C ALA A 122 -0.31 8.06 0.30
N VAL A 123 -1.35 8.89 0.21
CA VAL A 123 -1.23 10.36 0.24
C VAL A 123 -0.66 10.85 1.58
N ASP A 124 -1.10 10.29 2.70
CA ASP A 124 -0.56 10.63 4.02
C ASP A 124 0.94 10.27 4.11
N ILE A 125 1.35 9.09 3.62
CA ILE A 125 2.75 8.65 3.59
C ILE A 125 3.60 9.61 2.72
N MET A 126 3.10 10.03 1.57
CA MET A 126 3.79 11.03 0.74
C MET A 126 3.98 12.35 1.50
N ALA A 127 2.95 12.83 2.19
CA ALA A 127 3.00 14.07 2.96
C ALA A 127 3.96 13.98 4.17
N TYR A 128 4.15 12.79 4.74
CA TYR A 128 5.07 12.56 5.86
C TYR A 128 6.54 12.80 5.52
N GLU A 129 6.93 12.82 4.25
CA GLU A 129 8.29 13.25 3.85
C GLU A 129 8.58 14.70 4.28
N ALA A 130 7.57 15.58 4.25
CA ALA A 130 7.73 16.94 4.75
C ALA A 130 7.83 17.00 6.28
N ILE A 131 7.13 16.11 7.00
CA ILE A 131 7.29 15.94 8.46
C ILE A 131 8.70 15.46 8.77
N LEU A 132 9.21 14.47 8.05
CA LEU A 132 10.56 13.97 8.23
C LEU A 132 11.61 15.07 7.95
N LEU A 133 11.41 15.89 6.91
CA LEU A 133 12.27 17.01 6.63
C LEU A 133 12.31 18.01 7.79
N GLU A 134 11.15 18.33 8.37
CA GLU A 134 11.06 19.22 9.53
C GLU A 134 11.77 18.64 10.77
N LEU A 135 11.61 17.34 11.03
CA LEU A 135 12.21 16.65 12.16
C LEU A 135 13.73 16.44 12.01
N GLU A 136 14.19 16.09 10.82
CA GLU A 136 15.60 15.78 10.54
C GLU A 136 16.42 17.03 10.13
N GLY A 137 15.75 18.11 9.77
CA GLY A 137 16.34 19.40 9.43
C GLY A 137 16.67 19.57 7.93
N PRO A 138 16.95 20.84 7.51
CA PRO A 138 17.04 21.24 6.09
C PRO A 138 18.18 20.57 5.31
N ALA A 139 19.19 20.04 5.99
CA ALA A 139 20.28 19.30 5.35
C ALA A 139 19.77 18.02 4.66
N GLN A 140 18.62 17.49 5.06
CA GLN A 140 17.99 16.31 4.48
C GLN A 140 17.06 16.60 3.29
N ALA A 141 16.95 17.84 2.80
CA ALA A 141 16.01 18.23 1.75
C ALA A 141 16.16 17.42 0.44
N LYS A 142 17.36 16.96 0.10
CA LYS A 142 17.57 16.09 -1.06
C LYS A 142 17.00 14.68 -0.86
N ARG A 143 16.94 14.22 0.40
CA ARG A 143 16.49 12.89 0.79
C ARG A 143 14.99 12.88 1.13
N ARG A 144 14.50 13.93 1.81
CA ARG A 144 13.13 14.09 2.30
C ARG A 144 12.35 15.02 1.37
N ASP A 145 11.75 14.45 0.35
CA ASP A 145 11.02 15.21 -0.67
C ASP A 145 9.70 14.52 -1.02
N TYR A 146 8.59 15.11 -0.59
CA TYR A 146 7.22 14.63 -0.84
C TYR A 146 6.86 14.54 -2.34
N GLN A 147 7.71 15.04 -3.23
CA GLN A 147 7.54 14.94 -4.68
C GLN A 147 8.41 13.84 -5.32
N LYS A 148 9.15 13.07 -4.52
CA LYS A 148 9.95 11.90 -4.94
C LYS A 148 9.12 10.61 -4.91
N PHE A 149 7.89 10.67 -5.41
CA PHE A 149 7.06 9.49 -5.66
C PHE A 149 6.91 9.32 -7.17
N TYR A 150 7.19 8.12 -7.63
CA TYR A 150 7.38 7.79 -9.04
C TYR A 150 6.24 6.93 -9.54
N PHE A 151 5.70 7.29 -10.70
CA PHE A 151 4.61 6.59 -11.36
C PHE A 151 5.16 5.91 -12.62
N ALA A 152 4.99 4.60 -12.70
CA ALA A 152 5.43 3.81 -13.86
C ALA A 152 4.28 2.97 -14.42
N ILE A 153 4.25 2.86 -15.74
CA ILE A 153 3.37 1.98 -16.50
C ILE A 153 4.25 1.02 -17.29
N TYR A 154 3.99 -0.26 -17.15
CA TYR A 154 4.76 -1.32 -17.81
C TYR A 154 3.95 -1.93 -18.95
N GLY A 155 4.51 -1.90 -20.16
CA GLY A 155 3.85 -2.43 -21.35
C GLY A 155 2.86 -1.47 -22.00
N ASN A 156 1.78 -2.02 -22.55
CA ASN A 156 0.77 -1.27 -23.29
C ASN A 156 -0.63 -1.46 -22.71
N PRO A 157 -1.17 -0.50 -21.93
CA PRO A 157 -2.54 -0.59 -21.41
C PRO A 157 -3.61 -0.70 -22.50
N ASP A 158 -3.33 -0.24 -23.73
CA ASP A 158 -4.29 -0.29 -24.85
C ASP A 158 -4.35 -1.66 -25.57
N SER A 159 -3.63 -2.65 -25.07
CA SER A 159 -3.68 -4.02 -25.58
C SER A 159 -4.40 -4.97 -24.61
N ASN A 160 -4.69 -6.19 -25.08
CA ASN A 160 -5.17 -7.28 -24.23
C ASN A 160 -4.01 -8.13 -23.65
N GLU A 161 -2.77 -7.69 -23.84
CA GLU A 161 -1.59 -8.32 -23.28
C GLU A 161 -1.41 -7.93 -21.80
N LEU A 162 -0.40 -8.51 -21.17
CA LEU A 162 0.00 -8.13 -19.82
C LEU A 162 0.58 -6.72 -19.81
N TRP A 163 0.11 -5.92 -18.88
CA TRP A 163 0.67 -4.62 -18.55
C TRP A 163 0.63 -4.41 -17.04
N GLY A 164 1.33 -3.42 -16.54
CA GLY A 164 1.37 -3.14 -15.11
C GLY A 164 1.42 -1.66 -14.80
N ALA A 165 1.18 -1.35 -13.53
CA ALA A 165 1.37 0.00 -12.97
C ALA A 165 2.00 -0.08 -11.60
N SER A 166 2.90 0.86 -11.29
CA SER A 166 3.43 1.01 -9.94
C SER A 166 3.46 2.46 -9.49
N VAL A 167 3.35 2.63 -8.18
CA VAL A 167 3.60 3.91 -7.49
C VAL A 167 4.60 3.63 -6.38
N GLU A 168 5.80 4.21 -6.49
CA GLU A 168 6.89 3.94 -5.56
C GLU A 168 7.53 5.22 -5.03
N GLY A 169 7.93 5.18 -3.77
CA GLY A 169 8.68 6.22 -3.08
C GLY A 169 9.26 5.73 -1.77
N HIS A 170 9.77 6.66 -0.95
CA HIS A 170 10.10 6.32 0.41
C HIS A 170 8.83 5.89 1.16
N HIS A 171 8.88 4.75 1.82
CA HIS A 171 7.76 4.15 2.56
C HIS A 171 6.52 3.77 1.73
N LEU A 172 6.62 3.73 0.40
CA LEU A 172 5.51 3.32 -0.45
C LEU A 172 5.99 2.45 -1.62
N SER A 173 5.35 1.30 -1.83
CA SER A 173 5.48 0.52 -3.06
C SER A 173 4.18 -0.21 -3.35
N ILE A 174 3.47 0.24 -4.38
CA ILE A 174 2.20 -0.31 -4.85
C ILE A 174 2.43 -0.84 -6.26
N ASN A 175 2.13 -2.10 -6.48
CA ASN A 175 2.38 -2.79 -7.73
C ASN A 175 1.15 -3.59 -8.14
N LEU A 176 0.65 -3.35 -9.34
CA LEU A 176 -0.43 -4.15 -9.93
C LEU A 176 -0.07 -4.59 -11.34
N THR A 177 -0.45 -5.80 -11.66
CA THR A 177 -0.35 -6.39 -13.00
C THR A 177 -1.75 -6.67 -13.54
N PHE A 178 -1.95 -6.38 -14.81
CA PHE A 178 -3.21 -6.51 -15.50
C PHE A 178 -3.04 -7.38 -16.74
N GLN A 179 -4.09 -8.08 -17.12
CA GLN A 179 -4.26 -8.67 -18.44
C GLN A 179 -5.50 -8.04 -19.09
N GLY A 180 -5.27 -7.19 -20.08
CA GLY A 180 -6.34 -6.31 -20.57
C GLY A 180 -6.90 -5.45 -19.43
N ASP A 181 -8.18 -5.66 -19.12
CA ASP A 181 -8.88 -4.93 -18.05
C ASP A 181 -8.89 -5.67 -16.70
N ARG A 182 -8.41 -6.90 -16.62
CA ARG A 182 -8.44 -7.72 -15.42
C ARG A 182 -7.16 -7.57 -14.60
N ILE A 183 -7.29 -7.32 -13.29
CA ILE A 183 -6.17 -7.44 -12.35
C ILE A 183 -5.80 -8.91 -12.25
N VAL A 184 -4.53 -9.25 -12.48
CA VAL A 184 -4.00 -10.61 -12.36
C VAL A 184 -3.05 -10.76 -11.19
N ASP A 185 -2.47 -9.64 -10.70
CA ASP A 185 -1.67 -9.60 -9.50
C ASP A 185 -1.66 -8.18 -8.90
N SER A 186 -1.51 -8.11 -7.57
CA SER A 186 -1.49 -6.85 -6.80
C SER A 186 -0.40 -6.84 -5.72
N THR A 187 0.71 -7.55 -5.98
CA THR A 187 1.82 -7.71 -5.04
C THR A 187 3.19 -7.43 -5.67
N PRO A 188 4.18 -7.03 -4.84
CA PRO A 188 4.07 -6.69 -3.41
C PRO A 188 3.28 -5.40 -3.19
N GLN A 189 2.55 -5.33 -2.05
CA GLN A 189 1.96 -4.09 -1.56
C GLN A 189 2.64 -3.70 -0.26
N PHE A 190 3.31 -2.55 -0.25
CA PHE A 190 4.08 -2.07 0.89
C PHE A 190 3.66 -0.67 1.31
N PHE A 191 3.47 -0.51 2.62
CA PHE A 191 3.30 0.76 3.29
C PHE A 191 4.27 0.87 4.47
N GLY A 192 4.99 1.97 4.57
CA GLY A 192 5.80 2.30 5.73
C GLY A 192 5.46 3.68 6.27
N VAL A 193 5.89 3.98 7.48
CA VAL A 193 5.67 5.29 8.11
C VAL A 193 6.73 5.60 9.14
N ASN A 194 7.20 6.85 9.14
CA ASN A 194 8.09 7.41 10.14
C ASN A 194 7.78 8.91 10.33
N PRO A 195 7.44 9.38 11.53
CA PRO A 195 7.09 8.60 12.71
C PRO A 195 5.70 7.93 12.56
N ALA A 196 5.49 6.76 13.18
CA ALA A 196 4.19 6.09 13.13
C ALA A 196 3.12 6.86 13.90
N THR A 197 3.46 7.43 15.05
CA THR A 197 2.59 8.31 15.85
C THR A 197 3.19 9.69 15.95
N LEU A 198 2.42 10.70 15.58
CA LEU A 198 2.83 12.10 15.71
C LEU A 198 2.76 12.58 17.16
N ARG A 199 3.82 13.22 17.65
CA ARG A 199 3.91 13.75 19.03
C ARG A 199 3.44 15.19 19.16
N ARG A 200 3.28 15.91 18.06
CA ARG A 200 2.73 17.26 17.95
C ARG A 200 1.95 17.42 16.65
N ASP A 201 1.32 18.57 16.48
CA ASP A 201 0.66 18.92 15.22
C ASP A 201 1.68 19.30 14.14
N PHE A 202 1.35 18.97 12.88
CA PHE A 202 2.13 19.33 11.71
C PHE A 202 1.22 19.88 10.60
N GLU A 203 1.80 20.70 9.74
CA GLU A 203 1.21 21.10 8.46
C GLU A 203 2.19 20.76 7.33
N THR A 204 1.74 20.02 6.34
CA THR A 204 2.57 19.60 5.19
C THR A 204 2.01 20.16 3.90
N PRO A 205 2.83 20.28 2.82
CA PRO A 205 2.29 20.48 1.49
C PRO A 205 1.31 19.36 1.11
N ASP A 206 0.30 19.69 0.31
CA ASP A 206 -0.60 18.70 -0.28
C ASP A 206 0.09 18.02 -1.48
N PRO A 207 0.39 16.71 -1.43
CA PRO A 207 1.08 16.03 -2.52
C PRO A 207 0.27 16.03 -3.84
N ILE A 208 -1.05 16.04 -3.76
CA ILE A 208 -1.94 16.00 -4.92
C ILE A 208 -1.87 17.33 -5.67
N LEU A 209 -2.10 18.42 -4.95
CA LEU A 209 -2.16 19.76 -5.54
C LEU A 209 -0.78 20.37 -5.77
N GLY A 210 0.25 19.86 -5.08
CA GLY A 210 1.59 20.49 -5.06
C GLY A 210 1.61 21.85 -4.37
N SER A 211 0.47 22.29 -3.82
CA SER A 211 0.27 23.56 -3.12
C SER A 211 -0.82 23.39 -2.06
N GLY A 212 -0.89 24.36 -1.14
CA GLY A 212 -1.81 24.26 0.00
C GLY A 212 -1.19 23.49 1.15
N LYS A 213 -1.99 23.25 2.21
CA LYS A 213 -1.54 22.62 3.44
C LYS A 213 -2.49 21.48 3.84
N LEU A 214 -1.91 20.37 4.30
CA LEU A 214 -2.60 19.28 4.95
C LEU A 214 -2.26 19.29 6.45
N PRO A 215 -3.25 19.42 7.33
CA PRO A 215 -3.02 19.35 8.77
C PRO A 215 -2.93 17.90 9.24
N PHE A 216 -2.02 17.65 10.15
CA PHE A 216 -1.85 16.38 10.85
C PHE A 216 -1.84 16.63 12.36
N ALA A 217 -2.85 16.14 13.06
CA ALA A 217 -2.99 16.34 14.49
C ALA A 217 -2.04 15.44 15.30
N LYS A 218 -1.59 15.95 16.45
CA LYS A 218 -0.94 15.16 17.50
C LYS A 218 -1.74 13.90 17.80
N GLY A 219 -1.06 12.79 17.95
CA GLY A 219 -1.68 11.47 18.22
C GLY A 219 -2.13 10.73 16.96
N LYS A 220 -2.12 11.34 15.77
CA LYS A 220 -2.37 10.59 14.54
C LYS A 220 -1.35 9.45 14.43
N ARG A 221 -1.86 8.22 14.20
CA ARG A 221 -1.05 7.03 13.97
C ARG A 221 -1.47 6.36 12.67
N LEU A 222 -0.51 6.15 11.78
CA LEU A 222 -0.70 5.33 10.58
C LEU A 222 -0.38 3.86 10.88
N LEU A 223 -0.93 2.94 10.08
CA LEU A 223 -0.78 1.48 10.22
C LEU A 223 -1.30 0.93 11.55
N LEU A 224 -2.14 1.73 12.27
CA LEU A 224 -2.77 1.32 13.53
C LEU A 224 -3.72 0.12 13.37
N PRO A 225 -4.52 -0.03 12.30
CA PRO A 225 -5.43 -1.17 12.18
C PRO A 225 -4.72 -2.52 12.19
N GLU A 226 -3.63 -2.68 11.43
CA GLU A 226 -2.85 -3.91 11.36
C GLU A 226 -2.18 -4.22 12.70
N GLU A 227 -1.48 -3.23 13.24
CA GLU A 227 -0.76 -3.35 14.51
C GLU A 227 -1.73 -3.59 15.68
N GLY A 228 -2.80 -2.79 15.78
CA GLY A 228 -3.77 -2.88 16.87
C GLY A 228 -4.54 -4.21 16.89
N ALA A 229 -4.97 -4.70 15.73
CA ALA A 229 -5.62 -6.01 15.64
C ALA A 229 -4.68 -7.16 16.02
N ALA A 230 -3.40 -7.07 15.64
CA ALA A 230 -2.41 -8.07 16.01
C ALA A 230 -2.10 -8.07 17.53
N PHE A 231 -2.02 -6.89 18.16
CA PHE A 231 -1.93 -6.80 19.62
C PHE A 231 -3.17 -7.41 20.31
N ALA A 232 -4.37 -7.11 19.80
CA ALA A 232 -5.61 -7.67 20.34
C ALA A 232 -5.62 -9.21 20.28
N LEU A 233 -5.18 -9.79 19.16
CA LEU A 233 -5.03 -11.25 19.04
C LEU A 233 -4.01 -11.76 20.06
N LEU A 234 -2.80 -11.20 20.12
CA LEU A 234 -1.75 -11.63 21.04
C LEU A 234 -2.18 -11.58 22.50
N GLN A 235 -2.94 -10.54 22.90
CA GLN A 235 -3.43 -10.38 24.26
C GLN A 235 -4.56 -11.37 24.60
N SER A 236 -5.31 -11.85 23.61
CA SER A 236 -6.39 -12.81 23.80
C SER A 236 -5.91 -14.28 23.93
N LEU A 237 -4.63 -14.55 23.62
CA LEU A 237 -4.05 -15.88 23.68
C LEU A 237 -3.83 -16.33 25.13
N ASP A 238 -4.14 -17.60 25.40
CA ASP A 238 -3.76 -18.23 26.67
C ASP A 238 -2.22 -18.41 26.73
N PRO A 239 -1.64 -18.75 27.92
CA PRO A 239 -0.19 -18.89 28.06
C PRO A 239 0.45 -19.91 27.11
N SER A 240 -0.23 -21.02 26.80
CA SER A 240 0.26 -22.07 25.91
C SER A 240 0.23 -21.59 24.45
N GLN A 241 -0.87 -20.97 24.02
CA GLN A 241 -1.00 -20.38 22.69
C GLN A 241 0.02 -19.25 22.50
N ARG A 242 0.18 -18.38 23.51
CA ARG A 242 1.09 -17.24 23.47
C ARG A 242 2.56 -17.69 23.33
N SER A 243 2.98 -18.72 24.05
CA SER A 243 4.34 -19.27 23.95
C SER A 243 4.66 -19.85 22.57
N ARG A 244 3.66 -20.29 21.83
CA ARG A 244 3.78 -20.79 20.45
C ARG A 244 3.71 -19.65 19.43
N ALA A 245 2.92 -18.62 19.68
CA ALA A 245 2.84 -17.45 18.83
C ALA A 245 4.13 -16.63 18.84
N ILE A 246 4.73 -16.44 20.03
CA ILE A 246 5.99 -15.70 20.18
C ILE A 246 7.14 -16.67 19.87
N TYR A 247 7.65 -16.59 18.63
CA TYR A 247 8.71 -17.48 18.15
C TYR A 247 10.13 -16.96 18.42
N SER A 248 10.28 -15.69 18.85
CA SER A 248 11.57 -15.06 19.17
C SER A 248 11.38 -13.89 20.13
N ASP A 249 12.28 -13.75 21.11
CA ASP A 249 12.35 -12.57 21.98
C ASP A 249 13.05 -11.38 21.28
N ALA A 250 13.83 -11.64 20.23
CA ALA A 250 14.49 -10.62 19.44
C ALA A 250 13.59 -10.19 18.28
N CYS A 251 13.30 -8.89 18.20
CA CYS A 251 12.60 -8.30 17.05
C CYS A 251 13.54 -8.25 15.84
N PRO A 252 13.14 -8.73 14.66
CA PRO A 252 13.84 -8.44 13.42
C PRO A 252 13.95 -6.92 13.19
N ASP A 253 15.00 -6.48 12.51
CA ASP A 253 15.28 -5.06 12.23
C ASP A 253 14.46 -4.49 11.06
N ASP A 254 13.85 -5.35 10.23
CA ASP A 254 12.97 -4.99 9.13
C ASP A 254 12.03 -6.16 8.74
N ILE A 255 11.14 -5.91 7.77
CA ILE A 255 10.40 -6.97 7.07
C ILE A 255 11.38 -7.89 6.35
N GLN A 256 10.96 -9.13 6.08
CA GLN A 256 11.83 -10.07 5.36
C GLN A 256 11.87 -9.79 3.85
N TRP A 257 13.02 -10.05 3.26
CA TRP A 257 13.30 -9.88 1.82
C TRP A 257 12.98 -8.49 1.27
N PRO A 258 13.44 -7.40 1.95
CA PRO A 258 13.20 -6.04 1.48
C PRO A 258 13.84 -5.84 0.10
N GLY A 259 13.07 -5.32 -0.86
CA GLY A 259 13.55 -5.06 -2.21
C GLY A 259 13.77 -6.29 -3.09
N GLN A 260 13.61 -7.52 -2.58
CA GLN A 260 13.74 -8.72 -3.40
C GLN A 260 12.50 -8.90 -4.29
N PRO A 261 12.67 -9.30 -5.56
CA PRO A 261 11.57 -9.48 -6.50
C PRO A 261 10.52 -10.49 -6.04
N GLN A 262 10.97 -11.56 -5.37
CA GLN A 262 10.12 -12.65 -4.91
C GLN A 262 10.32 -12.94 -3.43
N PRO A 263 9.29 -13.38 -2.70
CA PRO A 263 9.48 -13.94 -1.38
C PRO A 263 10.22 -15.27 -1.46
N VAL A 264 11.01 -15.58 -0.45
CA VAL A 264 11.67 -16.89 -0.37
C VAL A 264 10.74 -17.85 0.36
N PRO A 265 10.43 -19.03 -0.18
CA PRO A 265 9.65 -20.04 0.52
C PRO A 265 10.27 -20.35 1.89
N ALA A 266 9.47 -20.28 2.94
CA ALA A 266 9.90 -20.52 4.31
C ALA A 266 8.87 -21.38 5.06
N THR A 267 9.33 -22.12 6.04
CA THR A 267 8.41 -22.84 6.94
C THR A 267 7.62 -21.84 7.79
N PRO A 268 6.28 -21.96 7.87
CA PRO A 268 5.49 -21.12 8.76
C PRO A 268 5.95 -21.21 10.22
N VAL A 269 6.01 -20.06 10.89
CA VAL A 269 6.32 -19.97 12.32
C VAL A 269 5.15 -19.35 13.07
N GLY A 270 5.03 -19.68 14.36
CA GLY A 270 3.98 -19.16 15.22
C GLY A 270 2.81 -20.13 15.42
N LEU A 271 1.68 -19.60 15.89
CA LEU A 271 0.50 -20.34 16.24
C LEU A 271 -0.41 -20.55 15.01
N PRO A 272 -0.74 -21.80 14.62
CA PRO A 272 -1.68 -22.03 13.53
C PRO A 272 -3.11 -21.63 13.93
N ALA A 273 -3.85 -21.05 13.00
CA ALA A 273 -5.21 -20.57 13.23
C ALA A 273 -6.21 -21.70 13.53
N SER A 274 -5.88 -22.97 13.23
CA SER A 274 -6.63 -24.14 13.68
C SER A 274 -6.75 -24.23 15.21
N ASP A 275 -5.75 -23.72 15.93
CA ASP A 275 -5.67 -23.77 17.39
C ASP A 275 -6.29 -22.55 18.08
N LEU A 276 -6.83 -21.61 17.30
CA LEU A 276 -7.55 -20.46 17.80
C LEU A 276 -9.01 -20.82 18.10
N ASN A 277 -9.55 -20.26 19.18
CA ASN A 277 -10.99 -20.26 19.43
C ASN A 277 -11.73 -19.26 18.51
N GLU A 278 -13.05 -19.23 18.55
CA GLU A 278 -13.85 -18.39 17.64
C GLU A 278 -13.57 -16.88 17.80
N SER A 279 -13.44 -16.39 19.05
CA SER A 279 -13.13 -14.98 19.30
C SER A 279 -11.73 -14.61 18.78
N GLN A 280 -10.75 -15.48 18.95
CA GLN A 280 -9.39 -15.29 18.45
C GLN A 280 -9.33 -15.34 16.91
N ARG A 281 -10.12 -16.21 16.26
CA ARG A 281 -10.27 -16.23 14.79
C ARG A 281 -10.86 -14.92 14.27
N GLN A 282 -11.79 -14.30 15.00
CA GLN A 282 -12.30 -12.98 14.64
C GLN A 282 -11.20 -11.89 14.72
N GLN A 283 -10.30 -11.97 15.70
CA GLN A 283 -9.14 -11.06 15.77
C GLN A 283 -8.15 -11.29 14.59
N LEU A 284 -7.88 -12.55 14.24
CA LEU A 284 -7.07 -12.88 13.06
C LEU A 284 -7.72 -12.31 11.78
N THR A 285 -9.03 -12.47 11.63
CA THR A 285 -9.80 -11.89 10.52
C THR A 285 -9.66 -10.36 10.48
N ALA A 286 -9.69 -9.70 11.64
CA ALA A 286 -9.50 -8.25 11.71
C ALA A 286 -8.10 -7.80 11.24
N ILE A 287 -7.04 -8.59 11.46
CA ILE A 287 -5.71 -8.30 10.90
C ILE A 287 -5.75 -8.42 9.37
N LEU A 288 -6.34 -9.49 8.83
CA LEU A 288 -6.48 -9.68 7.38
C LEU A 288 -7.29 -8.56 6.73
N ASP A 289 -8.41 -8.17 7.36
CA ASP A 289 -9.24 -7.04 6.91
C ASP A 289 -8.44 -5.73 6.85
N ALA A 290 -7.56 -5.48 7.83
CA ALA A 290 -6.74 -4.28 7.86
C ALA A 290 -5.81 -4.17 6.63
N TYR A 291 -5.28 -5.30 6.12
CA TYR A 291 -4.55 -5.33 4.86
C TYR A 291 -5.49 -5.17 3.66
N PHE A 292 -6.59 -5.90 3.63
CA PHE A 292 -7.49 -5.93 2.47
C PHE A 292 -8.25 -4.63 2.25
N THR A 293 -8.54 -3.89 3.32
CA THR A 293 -9.18 -2.56 3.21
C THR A 293 -8.36 -1.54 2.43
N THR A 294 -7.07 -1.78 2.21
CA THR A 294 -6.21 -0.90 1.39
C THR A 294 -6.21 -1.27 -0.10
N MET A 295 -6.62 -2.48 -0.45
CA MET A 295 -6.63 -3.01 -1.80
C MET A 295 -7.89 -2.59 -2.58
N PRO A 296 -7.88 -2.60 -3.92
CA PRO A 296 -9.12 -2.47 -4.69
C PRO A 296 -10.15 -3.51 -4.23
N LYS A 297 -11.41 -3.12 -4.22
CA LYS A 297 -12.49 -3.98 -3.69
C LYS A 297 -12.50 -5.38 -4.33
N VAL A 298 -12.31 -5.45 -5.65
CA VAL A 298 -12.27 -6.74 -6.36
C VAL A 298 -11.11 -7.62 -5.87
N VAL A 299 -9.95 -7.04 -5.62
CA VAL A 299 -8.78 -7.77 -5.09
C VAL A 299 -9.05 -8.26 -3.68
N ALA A 300 -9.59 -7.42 -2.81
CA ALA A 300 -9.96 -7.79 -1.45
C ALA A 300 -10.98 -8.96 -1.42
N GLU A 301 -12.00 -8.91 -2.28
CA GLU A 301 -12.99 -9.98 -2.43
C GLU A 301 -12.38 -11.29 -2.94
N GLU A 302 -11.51 -11.24 -3.96
CA GLU A 302 -10.80 -12.41 -4.49
C GLU A 302 -9.87 -13.04 -3.44
N ARG A 303 -9.15 -12.23 -2.64
CA ARG A 303 -8.31 -12.72 -1.55
C ARG A 303 -9.13 -13.41 -0.46
N TRP A 304 -10.26 -12.85 -0.06
CA TRP A 304 -11.17 -13.52 0.87
C TRP A 304 -11.71 -14.84 0.31
N GLN A 305 -12.04 -14.90 -0.98
CA GLN A 305 -12.48 -16.14 -1.62
C GLN A 305 -11.36 -17.18 -1.66
N LEU A 306 -10.11 -16.76 -1.93
CA LEU A 306 -8.96 -17.66 -1.94
C LEU A 306 -8.72 -18.25 -0.54
N LEU A 307 -8.68 -17.41 0.51
CA LEU A 307 -8.46 -17.86 1.88
C LEU A 307 -9.55 -18.84 2.37
N ARG A 308 -10.81 -18.64 1.96
CA ARG A 308 -11.89 -19.58 2.29
C ARG A 308 -11.70 -20.95 1.61
N ARG A 309 -11.14 -20.98 0.40
CA ARG A 309 -10.82 -22.23 -0.32
C ARG A 309 -9.60 -22.94 0.27
N GLU A 310 -8.60 -22.19 0.70
CA GLU A 310 -7.33 -22.72 1.23
C GLU A 310 -7.41 -23.19 2.68
N ASN A 311 -8.50 -23.02 3.37
CA ASN A 311 -8.66 -23.25 4.80
C ASN A 311 -7.87 -22.25 5.67
N ILE A 312 -8.57 -21.28 6.22
CA ILE A 312 -8.02 -20.24 7.14
C ILE A 312 -7.25 -20.88 8.32
N GLY A 313 -7.59 -22.09 8.72
CA GLY A 313 -6.86 -22.83 9.77
C GLY A 313 -5.39 -23.07 9.49
N GLY A 314 -4.96 -23.01 8.22
CA GLY A 314 -3.55 -23.12 7.81
C GLY A 314 -2.73 -21.83 7.96
N ILE A 315 -3.34 -20.70 8.31
CA ILE A 315 -2.63 -19.45 8.57
C ILE A 315 -1.93 -19.54 9.93
N HIS A 316 -0.65 -19.12 9.97
CA HIS A 316 0.11 -19.03 11.21
C HIS A 316 0.25 -17.56 11.62
N PHE A 317 -0.01 -17.30 12.90
CA PHE A 317 0.23 -16.01 13.55
C PHE A 317 1.54 -16.07 14.32
N GLY A 318 2.56 -15.38 13.83
CA GLY A 318 3.88 -15.28 14.43
C GLY A 318 4.13 -13.89 15.01
N TRP A 319 4.76 -13.86 16.18
CA TRP A 319 5.20 -12.65 16.87
C TRP A 319 6.68 -12.75 17.27
N ALA A 320 7.43 -11.66 17.15
CA ALA A 320 8.79 -11.57 17.68
C ALA A 320 9.03 -10.22 18.36
N GLY A 321 9.87 -10.21 19.38
CA GLY A 321 10.19 -9.03 20.19
C GLY A 321 9.22 -8.77 21.33
N GLY A 322 9.13 -7.50 21.74
CA GLY A 322 8.30 -7.06 22.86
C GLY A 322 6.81 -7.18 22.61
N SER A 323 6.03 -7.30 23.67
CA SER A 323 4.58 -7.53 23.61
C SER A 323 3.76 -6.42 24.28
N ALA A 324 4.41 -5.32 24.64
CA ALA A 324 3.79 -4.12 25.16
C ALA A 324 3.86 -2.96 24.14
N ALA A 325 2.92 -2.03 24.22
CA ALA A 325 2.92 -0.84 23.37
C ALA A 325 4.22 -0.02 23.58
N GLY A 326 4.85 0.38 22.48
CA GLY A 326 6.11 1.12 22.49
C GLY A 326 7.37 0.24 22.56
N GLU A 327 7.22 -1.07 22.64
CA GLU A 327 8.34 -2.01 22.48
C GLU A 327 8.50 -2.38 20.99
N GLN A 328 9.75 -2.69 20.62
CA GLN A 328 10.06 -3.18 19.28
C GLN A 328 9.45 -4.55 19.05
N HIS A 329 8.69 -4.70 17.97
CA HIS A 329 7.97 -5.93 17.66
C HIS A 329 7.83 -6.17 16.16
N PHE A 330 7.67 -7.45 15.85
CA PHE A 330 7.47 -7.94 14.49
C PHE A 330 6.28 -8.91 14.48
N ILE A 331 5.42 -8.74 13.50
CA ILE A 331 4.22 -9.54 13.30
C ILE A 331 4.32 -10.22 11.93
N ARG A 332 3.96 -11.50 11.86
CA ARG A 332 3.86 -12.24 10.61
C ARG A 332 2.55 -13.04 10.57
N LEU A 333 1.82 -12.88 9.49
CA LEU A 333 0.82 -13.84 9.07
C LEU A 333 1.40 -14.65 7.89
N HIS A 334 1.49 -15.95 8.04
CA HIS A 334 1.96 -16.84 6.99
C HIS A 334 0.84 -17.81 6.61
N GLY A 335 0.21 -17.53 5.48
CA GLY A 335 -0.83 -18.39 4.89
C GLY A 335 -0.27 -19.33 3.84
N PRO A 336 -1.08 -20.22 3.28
CA PRO A 336 -0.66 -21.13 2.21
C PRO A 336 -0.18 -20.38 0.95
N SER A 337 -0.80 -19.25 0.62
CA SER A 337 -0.54 -18.48 -0.60
C SER A 337 0.05 -17.09 -0.36
N PHE A 338 0.25 -16.67 0.90
CA PHE A 338 0.69 -15.30 1.18
C PHE A 338 1.57 -15.20 2.43
N ILE A 339 2.34 -14.12 2.50
CA ILE A 339 2.97 -13.60 3.71
C ILE A 339 2.57 -12.13 3.88
N ALA A 340 2.11 -11.80 5.10
CA ALA A 340 1.90 -10.41 5.53
C ALA A 340 2.77 -10.14 6.76
N GLU A 341 3.53 -9.05 6.72
CA GLU A 341 4.45 -8.69 7.79
C GLU A 341 4.27 -7.23 8.21
N LEU A 342 4.47 -6.99 9.51
CA LEU A 342 4.61 -5.65 10.07
C LEU A 342 5.80 -5.64 11.03
N CYS A 343 6.75 -4.72 10.80
CA CYS A 343 7.91 -4.51 11.64
C CYS A 343 7.89 -3.09 12.22
N ASN A 344 7.91 -2.98 13.53
CA ASN A 344 8.03 -1.71 14.26
C ASN A 344 9.30 -1.74 15.11
N PHE A 345 10.45 -1.64 14.47
CA PHE A 345 11.75 -1.79 15.09
C PHE A 345 12.49 -0.48 15.27
N GLN A 346 12.50 0.37 14.26
CA GLN A 346 13.37 1.52 14.20
C GLN A 346 12.88 2.67 15.10
N THR A 347 13.85 3.45 15.60
CA THR A 347 13.61 4.69 16.33
C THR A 347 13.28 5.81 15.35
N ASP A 348 12.32 6.67 15.69
CA ASP A 348 12.00 7.84 14.91
C ASP A 348 13.03 8.99 15.11
N PRO A 349 12.99 10.08 14.32
CA PRO A 349 13.92 11.21 14.47
C PRO A 349 13.84 11.95 15.82
N GLU A 350 12.76 11.80 16.58
CA GLU A 350 12.58 12.39 17.92
C GLU A 350 13.09 11.45 19.04
N GLY A 351 13.69 10.30 18.69
CA GLY A 351 14.25 9.33 19.64
C GLY A 351 13.22 8.35 20.24
N ASN A 352 11.98 8.32 19.73
CA ASN A 352 10.98 7.36 20.20
C ASN A 352 11.26 5.99 19.60
N ARG A 353 11.50 5.00 20.46
CA ARG A 353 11.67 3.59 20.04
C ARG A 353 10.33 3.06 19.53
N ALA A 354 10.39 2.09 18.60
CA ALA A 354 9.21 1.46 18.02
C ALA A 354 8.15 2.48 17.54
N ASN A 355 8.60 3.47 16.77
CA ASN A 355 7.73 4.48 16.15
C ASN A 355 8.03 4.67 14.65
N HIS A 356 8.58 3.63 14.01
CA HIS A 356 8.88 3.56 12.59
C HIS A 356 8.45 2.18 12.08
N ILE A 357 7.38 2.13 11.29
CA ILE A 357 6.72 0.88 10.89
C ILE A 357 6.95 0.62 9.39
N HIS A 358 7.26 -0.64 9.08
CA HIS A 358 7.21 -1.21 7.74
C HIS A 358 6.16 -2.32 7.70
N SER A 359 5.28 -2.31 6.70
CA SER A 359 4.22 -3.31 6.52
C SER A 359 4.13 -3.74 5.06
N VAL A 360 4.08 -5.05 4.81
CA VAL A 360 4.05 -5.62 3.46
C VAL A 360 3.07 -6.78 3.37
N TRP A 361 2.43 -6.89 2.20
CA TRP A 361 1.73 -8.08 1.75
C TRP A 361 2.41 -8.62 0.49
N ARG A 362 2.70 -9.93 0.48
CA ARG A 362 3.34 -10.63 -0.63
C ARG A 362 2.64 -11.94 -0.95
N ASP A 363 2.67 -12.35 -2.20
CA ASP A 363 2.13 -13.63 -2.64
C ASP A 363 3.22 -14.70 -2.72
N LEU A 364 2.96 -15.85 -2.06
CA LEU A 364 3.84 -17.02 -2.11
C LEU A 364 3.72 -17.80 -3.42
N THR A 365 2.78 -17.43 -4.28
CA THR A 365 2.66 -17.97 -5.65
C THR A 365 3.45 -17.13 -6.67
N GLY A 366 3.96 -15.98 -6.26
CA GLY A 366 4.82 -15.08 -7.01
C GLY A 366 4.25 -13.67 -7.13
N ASP A 367 5.05 -12.70 -6.72
CA ASP A 367 4.75 -11.27 -6.88
C ASP A 367 4.93 -10.85 -8.35
N PHE A 368 4.33 -9.72 -8.75
CA PHE A 368 4.40 -9.15 -10.10
C PHE A 368 3.88 -10.07 -11.21
N ASN A 369 3.02 -11.03 -10.87
CA ASN A 369 2.62 -12.10 -11.80
C ASN A 369 3.84 -12.82 -12.40
N LEU A 370 4.88 -13.02 -11.62
CA LEU A 370 6.08 -13.78 -11.98
C LEU A 370 6.11 -15.06 -11.14
N PRO A 371 6.42 -16.22 -11.72
CA PRO A 371 6.55 -17.45 -10.96
C PRO A 371 7.71 -17.34 -9.97
N ILE A 372 7.57 -17.97 -8.81
CA ILE A 372 8.70 -18.17 -7.89
C ILE A 372 9.69 -19.10 -8.57
N ALA A 373 10.97 -18.71 -8.58
CA ALA A 373 12.04 -19.59 -9.06
C ALA A 373 12.07 -20.87 -8.20
N SER A 374 11.95 -22.02 -8.83
CA SER A 374 12.00 -23.34 -8.21
C SER A 374 13.42 -23.67 -7.75
#